data_6d7b384b46f0716e3931381712a790a6
#
_entry.id   6d7b384b46f0716e3931381712a790a6
#
_cell.length_a   1.000
_cell.length_b   1.000
_cell.length_c   1.000
_cell.angle_alpha   90.00
_cell.angle_beta   90.00
_cell.angle_gamma   90.00
#
_symmetry.space_group_name_H-M   'P 1'
#
loop_
_entity.id
_entity.type
_entity.pdbx_description
1 polymer ?
#
loop_
_entity_poly.entity_id
_entity_poly.type
_entity_poly.pdbx_seq_one_letter_code
_entity_poly.pdbx_strand_id
1 'polypeptide(L)'
;MNNTADGLFTKPPLMKIKQKPKVAFFSFTCCEGCQLQVLSCEDELPVMLGLVDIVNFREAIDEKRDDYEIAFIEGSISRQHEINEVKKIREKAKIVVALGACSSTGGLNCLKNRFPMQEVQKLVYGDKAKKYKHLDTIPARPIDAVIPVDYYIHGCPITKSEFLDVLKSLLLGKKPEIPNYPVCVDCKLAGNICVFEKGMTCVGPVTRAGCSAICVTYGCICWGCRGLVDDPNIEAHEETLKRYGLTAEGVLSKFDLYGGWERHKEKT
;
A
#
# COMPACT_ATOMS: atom_id res chain seq x y z
N MET A 1 -22.42 56.42 -7.22
CA MET A 1 -20.97 56.19 -7.09
C MET A 1 -20.78 54.67 -7.21
N ASN A 2 -20.44 54.25 -8.42
CA ASN A 2 -20.20 52.85 -8.77
C ASN A 2 -18.80 52.48 -8.32
N ASN A 3 -18.63 51.44 -7.51
CA ASN A 3 -17.35 50.80 -7.29
C ASN A 3 -17.43 49.35 -7.75
N THR A 4 -17.04 49.13 -8.98
CA THR A 4 -16.70 47.86 -9.59
C THR A 4 -15.33 47.44 -9.08
N ALA A 5 -15.29 46.40 -8.25
CA ALA A 5 -14.07 45.69 -7.88
C ALA A 5 -14.02 44.34 -8.61
N ASP A 6 -13.98 44.39 -9.95
CA ASP A 6 -13.55 43.30 -10.80
C ASP A 6 -12.05 43.46 -11.07
N GLY A 7 -11.22 42.74 -10.35
CA GLY A 7 -9.80 42.88 -10.52
C GLY A 7 -8.98 41.65 -10.09
N LEU A 8 -8.60 40.85 -11.06
CA LEU A 8 -7.37 40.05 -11.07
C LEU A 8 -7.30 38.80 -10.16
N PHE A 9 -8.06 37.78 -10.48
CA PHE A 9 -7.51 36.43 -10.41
C PHE A 9 -7.42 35.84 -11.83
N THR A 10 -6.41 36.25 -12.57
CA THR A 10 -6.00 35.51 -13.77
C THR A 10 -5.49 34.16 -13.33
N LYS A 11 -6.24 33.10 -13.64
CA LYS A 11 -5.73 31.72 -13.51
C LYS A 11 -4.36 31.63 -14.20
N PRO A 12 -3.32 31.12 -13.53
CA PRO A 12 -2.05 30.93 -14.21
C PRO A 12 -2.27 30.06 -15.46
N PRO A 13 -1.58 30.33 -16.56
CA PRO A 13 -1.73 29.54 -17.78
C PRO A 13 -1.39 28.08 -17.45
N LEU A 14 -2.35 27.19 -17.66
CA LEU A 14 -2.11 25.74 -17.61
C LEU A 14 -0.97 25.47 -18.58
N MET A 15 0.19 25.05 -18.06
CA MET A 15 1.26 24.52 -18.89
C MET A 15 0.68 23.42 -19.76
N LYS A 16 0.64 23.60 -21.06
CA LYS A 16 0.29 22.54 -22.01
C LYS A 16 1.41 21.51 -21.96
N ILE A 17 1.24 20.48 -21.13
CA ILE A 17 2.10 19.30 -21.17
C ILE A 17 1.94 18.73 -22.58
N LYS A 18 3.00 18.74 -23.37
CA LYS A 18 2.98 18.35 -24.79
C LYS A 18 2.49 16.92 -25.01
N GLN A 19 2.62 16.05 -24.00
CA GLN A 19 2.09 14.70 -23.99
C GLN A 19 1.85 14.28 -22.54
N LYS A 20 0.63 13.85 -22.21
CA LYS A 20 0.29 13.34 -20.87
C LYS A 20 1.00 12.00 -20.65
N PRO A 21 1.66 11.76 -19.50
CA PRO A 21 2.19 10.45 -19.19
C PRO A 21 1.05 9.43 -19.08
N LYS A 22 1.29 8.25 -19.60
CA LYS A 22 0.33 7.15 -19.60
C LYS A 22 0.46 6.35 -18.33
N VAL A 23 -0.64 6.22 -17.61
CA VAL A 23 -0.72 5.61 -16.28
C VAL A 23 -1.62 4.38 -16.33
N ALA A 24 -1.19 3.28 -15.71
CA ALA A 24 -1.97 2.07 -15.60
C ALA A 24 -2.06 1.62 -14.13
N PHE A 25 -3.21 1.08 -13.76
CA PHE A 25 -3.46 0.44 -12.47
C PHE A 25 -3.69 -1.05 -12.68
N PHE A 26 -3.00 -1.87 -11.88
CA PHE A 26 -3.07 -3.32 -11.93
C PHE A 26 -3.45 -3.88 -10.56
N SER A 27 -4.25 -4.96 -10.56
CA SER A 27 -4.64 -5.70 -9.36
C SER A 27 -4.14 -7.13 -9.44
N PHE A 28 -3.51 -7.56 -8.36
CA PHE A 28 -3.23 -8.97 -8.08
C PHE A 28 -4.09 -9.45 -6.89
N THR A 29 -3.53 -10.24 -5.99
CA THR A 29 -4.30 -10.69 -4.82
C THR A 29 -4.46 -9.55 -3.81
N CYS A 30 -5.63 -8.91 -3.78
CA CYS A 30 -5.98 -7.78 -2.91
C CYS A 30 -7.49 -7.66 -2.70
N CYS A 31 -7.91 -6.61 -1.99
CA CYS A 31 -9.31 -6.22 -1.84
C CYS A 31 -9.70 -4.99 -2.68
N GLU A 32 -8.74 -4.46 -3.47
CA GLU A 32 -8.86 -3.26 -4.32
C GLU A 32 -9.16 -1.95 -3.57
N GLY A 33 -9.06 -1.98 -2.24
CA GLY A 33 -9.30 -0.82 -1.39
C GLY A 33 -8.36 0.36 -1.67
N CYS A 34 -7.14 0.11 -2.15
CA CYS A 34 -6.20 1.17 -2.51
C CYS A 34 -6.61 1.85 -3.82
N GLN A 35 -7.10 1.10 -4.82
CA GLN A 35 -7.64 1.67 -6.05
C GLN A 35 -8.93 2.46 -5.77
N LEU A 36 -9.79 1.99 -4.85
CA LEU A 36 -10.95 2.76 -4.40
C LEU A 36 -10.56 4.06 -3.71
N GLN A 37 -9.44 4.11 -2.97
CA GLN A 37 -8.91 5.36 -2.42
C GLN A 37 -8.45 6.33 -3.52
N VAL A 38 -7.89 5.84 -4.63
CA VAL A 38 -7.59 6.67 -5.81
C VAL A 38 -8.86 7.27 -6.40
N LEU A 39 -9.91 6.46 -6.58
CA LEU A 39 -11.20 6.94 -7.09
C LEU A 39 -11.90 7.90 -6.14
N SER A 40 -11.67 7.77 -4.83
CA SER A 40 -12.20 8.69 -3.82
C SER A 40 -11.54 10.07 -3.82
N CYS A 41 -10.55 10.35 -4.68
CA CYS A 41 -9.99 11.69 -4.92
C CYS A 41 -10.95 12.52 -5.79
N GLU A 42 -12.23 12.63 -5.40
CA GLU A 42 -13.32 13.17 -6.21
C GLU A 42 -13.06 14.62 -6.66
N ASP A 43 -12.58 15.46 -5.76
CA ASP A 43 -12.32 16.88 -6.03
C ASP A 43 -11.08 17.09 -6.91
N GLU A 44 -10.07 16.24 -6.76
CA GLU A 44 -8.81 16.29 -7.49
C GLU A 44 -8.83 15.48 -8.80
N LEU A 45 -9.79 14.56 -8.94
CA LEU A 45 -9.87 13.65 -10.09
C LEU A 45 -9.94 14.37 -11.44
N PRO A 46 -10.75 15.44 -11.63
CA PRO A 46 -10.78 16.20 -12.89
C PRO A 46 -9.43 16.82 -13.25
N VAL A 47 -8.68 17.29 -12.23
CA VAL A 47 -7.33 17.85 -12.41
C VAL A 47 -6.36 16.75 -12.80
N MET A 48 -6.41 15.59 -12.13
CA MET A 48 -5.58 14.43 -12.44
C MET A 48 -5.80 13.94 -13.88
N LEU A 49 -7.06 13.78 -14.31
CA LEU A 49 -7.41 13.39 -15.69
C LEU A 49 -6.98 14.45 -16.73
N GLY A 50 -6.84 15.71 -16.28
CA GLY A 50 -6.22 16.77 -17.08
C GLY A 50 -4.71 16.59 -17.28
N LEU A 51 -4.00 15.89 -16.38
CA LEU A 51 -2.55 15.79 -16.33
C LEU A 51 -2.01 14.42 -16.78
N VAL A 52 -2.79 13.34 -16.67
CA VAL A 52 -2.40 11.98 -17.06
C VAL A 52 -3.37 11.39 -18.07
N ASP A 53 -2.92 10.39 -18.83
CA ASP A 53 -3.74 9.51 -19.68
C ASP A 53 -3.85 8.15 -18.99
N ILE A 54 -5.01 7.83 -18.40
CA ILE A 54 -5.25 6.55 -17.76
C ILE A 54 -5.58 5.53 -18.84
N VAL A 55 -4.71 4.55 -19.03
CA VAL A 55 -4.78 3.58 -20.13
C VAL A 55 -5.22 2.18 -19.70
N ASN A 56 -5.20 1.92 -18.40
CA ASN A 56 -5.70 0.69 -17.80
C ASN A 56 -6.07 0.98 -16.33
N PHE A 57 -7.33 0.80 -15.98
CA PHE A 57 -7.82 0.91 -14.60
C PHE A 57 -9.16 0.19 -14.49
N ARG A 58 -9.13 -1.08 -14.13
CA ARG A 58 -10.30 -1.97 -14.15
C ARG A 58 -11.51 -1.41 -13.39
N GLU A 59 -11.28 -0.69 -12.29
CA GLU A 59 -12.33 -0.14 -11.43
C GLU A 59 -12.98 1.14 -12.01
N ALA A 60 -12.39 1.73 -13.05
CA ALA A 60 -12.82 3.04 -13.57
C ALA A 60 -13.11 3.07 -15.06
N ILE A 61 -12.45 2.23 -15.87
CA ILE A 61 -12.55 2.24 -17.33
C ILE A 61 -12.57 0.83 -17.90
N ASP A 62 -13.30 0.63 -19.00
CA ASP A 62 -13.34 -0.64 -19.74
C ASP A 62 -12.14 -0.81 -20.68
N GLU A 63 -11.59 0.31 -21.18
CA GLU A 63 -10.47 0.30 -22.10
C GLU A 63 -9.20 -0.22 -21.44
N LYS A 64 -8.45 -1.06 -22.16
CA LYS A 64 -7.15 -1.59 -21.73
C LYS A 64 -6.14 -1.41 -22.84
N ARG A 65 -5.14 -0.58 -22.58
CA ARG A 65 -3.98 -0.38 -23.46
C ARG A 65 -2.70 -0.77 -22.72
N ASP A 66 -1.72 -1.18 -23.50
CA ASP A 66 -0.45 -1.72 -23.01
C ASP A 66 0.73 -0.74 -23.11
N ASP A 67 0.46 0.51 -23.49
CA ASP A 67 1.45 1.54 -23.79
C ASP A 67 1.68 2.52 -22.62
N TYR A 68 1.61 2.00 -21.37
CA TYR A 68 1.81 2.77 -20.17
C TYR A 68 3.28 3.04 -19.84
N GLU A 69 3.53 4.16 -19.15
CA GLU A 69 4.84 4.58 -18.66
C GLU A 69 4.97 4.39 -17.14
N ILE A 70 3.87 4.62 -16.40
CA ILE A 70 3.80 4.46 -14.95
C ILE A 70 2.78 3.38 -14.62
N ALA A 71 3.20 2.37 -13.86
CA ALA A 71 2.33 1.29 -13.39
C ALA A 71 2.17 1.37 -11.88
N PHE A 72 0.95 1.59 -11.40
CA PHE A 72 0.56 1.39 -10.01
C PHE A 72 0.06 -0.04 -9.84
N ILE A 73 0.68 -0.80 -8.95
CA ILE A 73 0.37 -2.21 -8.75
C ILE A 73 -0.16 -2.44 -7.33
N GLU A 74 -1.43 -2.80 -7.20
CA GLU A 74 -2.03 -3.25 -5.96
C GLU A 74 -2.06 -4.77 -5.89
N GLY A 75 -1.85 -5.32 -4.70
CA GLY A 75 -1.96 -6.74 -4.44
C GLY A 75 -0.63 -7.46 -4.23
N SER A 76 -0.70 -8.60 -3.55
CA SER A 76 0.42 -9.53 -3.40
C SER A 76 0.41 -10.58 -4.50
N ILE A 77 1.54 -11.15 -4.80
CA ILE A 77 1.67 -12.28 -5.71
C ILE A 77 1.41 -13.57 -4.90
N SER A 78 0.33 -14.25 -5.23
CA SER A 78 -0.11 -15.46 -4.51
C SER A 78 -0.48 -16.64 -5.42
N ARG A 79 -0.31 -16.48 -6.74
CA ARG A 79 -0.55 -17.51 -7.74
C ARG A 79 0.61 -17.57 -8.74
N GLN A 80 0.86 -18.77 -9.27
CA GLN A 80 2.04 -18.99 -10.14
C GLN A 80 2.02 -18.15 -11.42
N HIS A 81 0.86 -17.95 -12.04
CA HIS A 81 0.76 -17.19 -13.29
C HIS A 81 0.99 -15.68 -13.07
N GLU A 82 0.66 -15.14 -11.88
CA GLU A 82 0.83 -13.73 -11.52
C GLU A 82 2.31 -13.31 -11.56
N ILE A 83 3.25 -14.25 -11.31
CA ILE A 83 4.70 -14.00 -11.41
C ILE A 83 5.07 -13.55 -12.84
N ASN A 84 4.54 -14.21 -13.86
CA ASN A 84 4.83 -13.86 -15.25
C ASN A 84 4.11 -12.56 -15.66
N GLU A 85 2.92 -12.32 -15.13
CA GLU A 85 2.17 -11.09 -15.40
C GLU A 85 2.87 -9.86 -14.84
N VAL A 86 3.31 -9.90 -13.58
CA VAL A 86 4.00 -8.76 -12.97
C VAL A 86 5.35 -8.49 -13.63
N LYS A 87 6.07 -9.53 -14.10
CA LYS A 87 7.31 -9.35 -14.88
C LYS A 87 7.05 -8.62 -16.19
N LYS A 88 6.00 -8.99 -16.94
CA LYS A 88 5.61 -8.28 -18.16
C LYS A 88 5.23 -6.82 -17.89
N ILE A 89 4.58 -6.54 -16.78
CA ILE A 89 4.30 -5.15 -16.38
C ILE A 89 5.60 -4.39 -16.17
N ARG A 90 6.56 -4.96 -15.45
CA ARG A 90 7.89 -4.32 -15.22
C ARG A 90 8.64 -4.05 -16.52
N GLU A 91 8.61 -4.97 -17.45
CA GLU A 91 9.29 -4.83 -18.76
C GLU A 91 8.75 -3.63 -19.57
N LYS A 92 7.47 -3.32 -19.44
CA LYS A 92 6.81 -2.22 -20.18
C LYS A 92 6.90 -0.88 -19.44
N ALA A 93 6.71 -0.90 -18.12
CA ALA A 93 6.67 0.32 -17.32
C ALA A 93 8.06 0.94 -17.13
N LYS A 94 8.18 2.26 -17.31
CA LYS A 94 9.36 3.03 -16.91
C LYS A 94 9.46 3.14 -15.40
N ILE A 95 8.31 3.33 -14.74
CA ILE A 95 8.19 3.47 -13.30
C ILE A 95 7.14 2.50 -12.78
N VAL A 96 7.49 1.72 -11.76
CA VAL A 96 6.58 0.84 -11.02
C VAL A 96 6.43 1.34 -9.60
N VAL A 97 5.18 1.55 -9.19
CA VAL A 97 4.79 1.98 -7.84
C VAL A 97 3.99 0.87 -7.16
N ALA A 98 4.50 0.35 -6.04
CA ALA A 98 3.76 -0.57 -5.19
C ALA A 98 2.66 0.18 -4.45
N LEU A 99 1.40 -0.21 -4.65
CA LEU A 99 0.23 0.46 -4.11
C LEU A 99 -0.39 -0.35 -2.96
N GLY A 100 -0.20 0.14 -1.74
CA GLY A 100 -0.75 -0.43 -0.53
C GLY A 100 0.06 -1.57 0.10
N ALA A 101 -0.37 -2.03 1.27
CA ALA A 101 0.30 -3.04 2.08
C ALA A 101 0.44 -4.39 1.35
N CYS A 102 -0.57 -4.82 0.59
CA CYS A 102 -0.51 -6.10 -0.12
C CYS A 102 0.65 -6.11 -1.12
N SER A 103 0.87 -5.01 -1.80
CA SER A 103 1.94 -4.86 -2.79
C SER A 103 3.32 -4.64 -2.15
N SER A 104 3.40 -3.87 -1.05
CA SER A 104 4.66 -3.44 -0.44
C SER A 104 5.21 -4.38 0.63
N THR A 105 4.36 -5.12 1.35
CA THR A 105 4.76 -6.03 2.44
C THR A 105 4.17 -7.44 2.31
N GLY A 106 3.37 -7.67 1.25
CA GLY A 106 2.54 -8.85 1.11
C GLY A 106 1.23 -8.79 1.89
N GLY A 107 1.11 -7.84 2.82
CA GLY A 107 -0.10 -7.55 3.58
C GLY A 107 -0.65 -8.75 4.36
N LEU A 108 -1.96 -8.69 4.61
CA LEU A 108 -2.70 -9.78 5.30
C LEU A 108 -2.65 -11.11 4.54
N ASN A 109 -2.42 -11.09 3.24
CA ASN A 109 -2.35 -12.30 2.42
C ASN A 109 -1.19 -13.22 2.85
N CYS A 110 -0.12 -12.65 3.44
CA CYS A 110 1.02 -13.42 3.95
C CYS A 110 0.72 -14.20 5.23
N LEU A 111 -0.42 -13.98 5.89
CA LEU A 111 -0.82 -14.79 7.07
C LEU A 111 -0.93 -16.29 6.73
N LYS A 112 -1.34 -16.63 5.51
CA LYS A 112 -1.40 -18.02 5.06
C LYS A 112 -0.03 -18.70 4.99
N ASN A 113 1.07 -17.93 4.84
CA ASN A 113 2.42 -18.47 4.74
C ASN A 113 2.91 -19.14 6.03
N ARG A 114 2.20 -18.96 7.14
CA ARG A 114 2.45 -19.67 8.41
C ARG A 114 2.17 -21.17 8.32
N PHE A 115 1.39 -21.59 7.30
CA PHE A 115 0.91 -22.94 7.12
C PHE A 115 1.38 -23.52 5.78
N PRO A 116 1.57 -24.85 5.68
CA PRO A 116 1.79 -25.50 4.40
C PRO A 116 0.66 -25.19 3.40
N MET A 117 0.98 -24.78 2.18
CA MET A 117 -0.03 -24.35 1.20
C MET A 117 -1.06 -25.43 0.88
N GLN A 118 -0.66 -26.72 0.94
CA GLN A 118 -1.58 -27.84 0.73
C GLN A 118 -2.66 -27.93 1.82
N GLU A 119 -2.29 -27.63 3.06
CA GLU A 119 -3.23 -27.60 4.19
C GLU A 119 -4.18 -26.41 4.07
N VAL A 120 -3.65 -25.23 3.68
CA VAL A 120 -4.47 -24.04 3.42
C VAL A 120 -5.48 -24.32 2.32
N GLN A 121 -5.07 -24.92 1.21
CA GLN A 121 -5.97 -25.28 0.10
C GLN A 121 -7.03 -26.29 0.55
N LYS A 122 -6.63 -27.30 1.31
CA LYS A 122 -7.57 -28.31 1.83
C LYS A 122 -8.58 -27.71 2.79
N LEU A 123 -8.14 -26.81 3.67
CA LEU A 123 -9.01 -26.14 4.63
C LEU A 123 -10.08 -25.28 3.94
N VAL A 124 -9.69 -24.54 2.90
CA VAL A 124 -10.58 -23.58 2.20
C VAL A 124 -11.46 -24.26 1.17
N TYR A 125 -10.93 -25.20 0.38
CA TYR A 125 -11.60 -25.78 -0.78
C TYR A 125 -11.97 -27.26 -0.62
N GLY A 126 -11.51 -27.93 0.45
CA GLY A 126 -11.71 -29.37 0.67
C GLY A 126 -11.11 -30.18 -0.48
N ASP A 127 -11.81 -31.22 -0.89
CA ASP A 127 -11.36 -32.10 -1.99
C ASP A 127 -11.37 -31.43 -3.36
N LYS A 128 -12.05 -30.28 -3.50
CA LYS A 128 -12.09 -29.49 -4.74
C LYS A 128 -10.73 -28.88 -5.08
N ALA A 129 -9.86 -28.67 -4.08
CA ALA A 129 -8.53 -28.08 -4.28
C ALA A 129 -7.69 -28.82 -5.35
N LYS A 130 -7.78 -30.15 -5.38
CA LYS A 130 -7.07 -30.99 -6.36
C LYS A 130 -7.77 -31.08 -7.71
N LYS A 131 -9.07 -30.79 -7.76
CA LYS A 131 -9.89 -30.95 -8.96
C LYS A 131 -9.79 -29.79 -9.94
N TYR A 132 -9.60 -28.57 -9.43
CA TYR A 132 -9.66 -27.36 -10.24
C TYR A 132 -8.33 -26.60 -10.24
N LYS A 133 -7.70 -26.47 -11.42
CA LYS A 133 -6.41 -25.77 -11.59
C LYS A 133 -6.45 -24.31 -11.20
N HIS A 134 -7.61 -23.64 -11.33
CA HIS A 134 -7.78 -22.24 -10.97
C HIS A 134 -7.80 -21.99 -9.44
N LEU A 135 -7.80 -23.04 -8.62
CA LEU A 135 -7.66 -22.96 -7.17
C LEU A 135 -6.20 -23.12 -6.71
N ASP A 136 -5.25 -22.93 -7.63
CA ASP A 136 -3.82 -22.91 -7.29
C ASP A 136 -3.50 -21.76 -6.31
N THR A 137 -2.56 -21.98 -5.42
CA THR A 137 -1.99 -20.95 -4.56
C THR A 137 -0.54 -21.26 -4.27
N ILE A 138 0.25 -20.21 -4.19
CA ILE A 138 1.62 -20.23 -3.69
C ILE A 138 1.72 -19.34 -2.45
N PRO A 139 2.80 -19.40 -1.67
CA PRO A 139 3.03 -18.44 -0.60
C PRO A 139 2.91 -17.02 -1.12
N ALA A 140 2.11 -16.20 -0.44
CA ALA A 140 1.92 -14.80 -0.82
C ALA A 140 3.21 -14.01 -0.57
N ARG A 141 3.52 -13.10 -1.47
CA ARG A 141 4.72 -12.26 -1.38
C ARG A 141 4.45 -10.86 -1.93
N PRO A 142 5.18 -9.83 -1.47
CA PRO A 142 5.12 -8.50 -2.06
C PRO A 142 5.67 -8.53 -3.49
N ILE A 143 5.40 -7.48 -4.26
CA ILE A 143 5.81 -7.45 -5.67
C ILE A 143 7.33 -7.29 -5.83
N ASP A 144 8.00 -6.64 -4.89
CA ASP A 144 9.46 -6.47 -4.90
C ASP A 144 10.24 -7.77 -4.65
N ALA A 145 9.58 -8.81 -4.14
CA ALA A 145 10.13 -10.17 -4.12
C ALA A 145 10.18 -10.83 -5.52
N VAL A 146 9.58 -10.20 -6.55
CA VAL A 146 9.49 -10.74 -7.91
C VAL A 146 10.12 -9.81 -8.94
N ILE A 147 9.91 -8.49 -8.81
CA ILE A 147 10.38 -7.46 -9.73
C ILE A 147 10.97 -6.26 -8.98
N PRO A 148 11.91 -5.50 -9.57
CA PRO A 148 12.32 -4.21 -9.02
C PRO A 148 11.16 -3.23 -8.96
N VAL A 149 11.00 -2.52 -7.82
CA VAL A 149 10.00 -1.50 -7.58
C VAL A 149 10.70 -0.16 -7.38
N ASP A 150 10.19 0.90 -8.03
CA ASP A 150 10.82 2.21 -7.97
C ASP A 150 10.34 3.01 -6.75
N TYR A 151 9.02 2.94 -6.43
CA TYR A 151 8.43 3.66 -5.31
C TYR A 151 7.33 2.86 -4.63
N TYR A 152 7.01 3.25 -3.39
CA TYR A 152 5.99 2.60 -2.56
C TYR A 152 5.01 3.64 -2.02
N ILE A 153 3.73 3.31 -2.01
CA ILE A 153 2.68 4.00 -1.27
C ILE A 153 2.13 3.00 -0.27
N HIS A 154 2.47 3.19 1.00
CA HIS A 154 2.15 2.24 2.05
C HIS A 154 0.76 2.46 2.65
N GLY A 155 0.17 1.40 3.21
CA GLY A 155 -1.09 1.47 3.96
C GLY A 155 -2.10 0.39 3.57
N CYS A 156 -3.11 0.22 4.43
CA CYS A 156 -4.22 -0.71 4.18
C CYS A 156 -5.54 -0.06 4.63
N PRO A 157 -6.16 0.73 3.73
CA PRO A 157 -5.67 1.17 2.43
C PRO A 157 -4.64 2.32 2.52
N ILE A 158 -4.18 2.79 1.36
CA ILE A 158 -3.35 4.00 1.22
C ILE A 158 -4.12 5.26 1.66
N THR A 159 -3.40 6.38 1.88
CA THR A 159 -4.04 7.68 2.06
C THR A 159 -4.11 8.44 0.74
N LYS A 160 -5.21 9.18 0.51
CA LYS A 160 -5.40 10.03 -0.67
C LYS A 160 -4.26 11.04 -0.84
N SER A 161 -3.91 11.73 0.26
CA SER A 161 -2.86 12.76 0.25
C SER A 161 -1.52 12.20 -0.23
N GLU A 162 -1.09 11.06 0.31
CA GLU A 162 0.18 10.45 -0.09
C GLU A 162 0.16 10.00 -1.56
N PHE A 163 -0.97 9.45 -2.04
CA PHE A 163 -1.12 9.11 -3.45
C PHE A 163 -0.98 10.34 -4.36
N LEU A 164 -1.65 11.44 -4.01
CA LEU A 164 -1.61 12.69 -4.77
C LEU A 164 -0.20 13.31 -4.75
N ASP A 165 0.49 13.28 -3.61
CA ASP A 165 1.86 13.80 -3.48
C ASP A 165 2.86 12.97 -4.29
N VAL A 166 2.72 11.63 -4.27
CA VAL A 166 3.54 10.74 -5.11
C VAL A 166 3.27 11.00 -6.59
N LEU A 167 2.01 11.01 -7.02
CA LEU A 167 1.65 11.28 -8.41
C LEU A 167 2.18 12.64 -8.87
N LYS A 168 1.99 13.69 -8.08
CA LYS A 168 2.50 15.04 -8.36
C LYS A 168 4.02 15.05 -8.50
N SER A 169 4.73 14.36 -7.60
CA SER A 169 6.18 14.26 -7.65
C SER A 169 6.66 13.60 -8.94
N LEU A 170 6.03 12.48 -9.32
CA LEU A 170 6.34 11.76 -10.56
C LEU A 170 6.09 12.63 -11.81
N LEU A 171 4.97 13.37 -11.84
CA LEU A 171 4.65 14.26 -12.94
C LEU A 171 5.64 15.43 -13.08
N LEU A 172 6.26 15.85 -11.97
CA LEU A 172 7.30 16.88 -11.95
C LEU A 172 8.71 16.32 -12.19
N GLY A 173 8.84 15.01 -12.41
CA GLY A 173 10.15 14.33 -12.55
C GLY A 173 10.97 14.34 -11.26
N LYS A 174 10.33 14.48 -10.10
CA LYS A 174 10.96 14.48 -8.79
C LYS A 174 10.81 13.14 -8.11
N LYS A 175 11.77 12.80 -7.25
CA LYS A 175 11.66 11.64 -6.36
C LYS A 175 10.58 11.92 -5.31
N PRO A 176 9.56 11.04 -5.17
CA PRO A 176 8.59 11.14 -4.08
C PRO A 176 9.25 11.00 -2.71
N GLU A 177 8.79 11.81 -1.76
CA GLU A 177 9.20 11.70 -0.36
C GLU A 177 8.24 10.78 0.38
N ILE A 178 8.74 9.61 0.79
CA ILE A 178 7.97 8.63 1.56
C ILE A 178 8.41 8.72 3.03
N PRO A 179 7.49 8.94 3.98
CA PRO A 179 7.84 9.03 5.40
C PRO A 179 8.61 7.81 5.88
N ASN A 180 9.75 8.01 6.56
CA ASN A 180 10.57 6.96 7.14
C ASN A 180 10.87 7.24 8.61
N TYR A 181 9.82 7.54 9.38
CA TYR A 181 9.86 7.71 10.83
C TYR A 181 8.64 7.01 11.45
N PRO A 182 8.69 6.69 12.76
CA PRO A 182 7.62 5.96 13.41
C PRO A 182 6.28 6.71 13.45
N VAL A 183 5.17 5.99 13.28
CA VAL A 183 3.78 6.51 13.46
C VAL A 183 3.61 7.27 14.77
N CYS A 184 4.39 6.95 15.81
CA CYS A 184 4.34 7.65 17.08
C CYS A 184 4.57 9.16 16.95
N VAL A 185 5.32 9.63 15.94
CA VAL A 185 5.49 11.07 15.66
C VAL A 185 4.15 11.68 15.27
N ASP A 186 3.50 11.13 14.24
CA ASP A 186 2.17 11.58 13.80
C ASP A 186 1.15 11.49 14.95
N CYS A 187 1.22 10.40 15.73
CA CYS A 187 0.34 10.16 16.87
C CYS A 187 0.45 11.24 17.94
N LYS A 188 1.66 11.67 18.25
CA LYS A 188 1.90 12.76 19.22
C LYS A 188 1.52 14.12 18.66
N LEU A 189 1.79 14.38 17.38
CA LEU A 189 1.37 15.62 16.71
C LEU A 189 -0.15 15.76 16.66
N ALA A 190 -0.88 14.64 16.55
CA ALA A 190 -2.34 14.62 16.62
C ALA A 190 -2.90 14.76 18.07
N GLY A 191 -2.04 14.91 19.08
CA GLY A 191 -2.45 15.06 20.49
C GLY A 191 -3.00 13.77 21.12
N ASN A 192 -2.74 12.61 20.55
CA ASN A 192 -3.26 11.33 21.06
C ASN A 192 -2.58 10.93 22.37
N ILE A 193 -3.40 10.44 23.32
CA ILE A 193 -2.90 9.71 24.48
C ILE A 193 -2.38 8.35 24.02
N CYS A 194 -1.18 7.97 24.49
CA CYS A 194 -0.58 6.70 24.11
C CYS A 194 -1.47 5.53 24.58
N VAL A 195 -1.76 4.60 23.69
CA VAL A 195 -2.62 3.44 23.97
C VAL A 195 -2.01 2.50 25.01
N PHE A 196 -0.70 2.50 25.19
CA PHE A 196 -0.03 1.78 26.28
C PHE A 196 -0.47 2.29 27.66
N GLU A 197 -0.75 3.58 27.82
CA GLU A 197 -1.29 4.16 29.05
C GLU A 197 -2.71 3.66 29.36
N LYS A 198 -3.42 3.14 28.35
CA LYS A 198 -4.74 2.53 28.46
C LYS A 198 -4.68 0.99 28.57
N GLY A 199 -3.50 0.41 28.80
CA GLY A 199 -3.30 -1.04 28.90
C GLY A 199 -3.42 -1.79 27.56
N MET A 200 -3.42 -1.07 26.42
CA MET A 200 -3.43 -1.70 25.10
C MET A 200 -2.02 -1.77 24.53
N THR A 201 -1.79 -2.67 23.58
CA THR A 201 -0.50 -2.84 22.89
C THR A 201 -0.56 -2.33 21.46
N CYS A 202 0.53 -1.74 20.97
CA CYS A 202 0.58 -1.02 19.69
C CYS A 202 1.92 -1.28 19.00
N VAL A 203 1.93 -1.41 17.69
CA VAL A 203 3.18 -1.55 16.89
C VAL A 203 3.63 -0.23 16.24
N GLY A 204 3.01 0.89 16.62
CA GLY A 204 3.36 2.22 16.12
C GLY A 204 4.83 2.62 16.27
N PRO A 205 5.54 2.25 17.37
CA PRO A 205 6.95 2.58 17.54
C PRO A 205 7.89 2.11 16.44
N VAL A 206 7.55 1.04 15.75
CA VAL A 206 8.36 0.47 14.67
C VAL A 206 7.70 0.57 13.29
N THR A 207 6.48 1.11 13.23
CA THR A 207 5.70 1.24 11.99
C THR A 207 5.97 2.58 11.33
N ARG A 208 6.12 2.58 10.01
CA ARG A 208 6.29 3.77 9.15
C ARG A 208 5.08 4.70 9.23
N ALA A 209 5.34 5.99 9.41
CA ALA A 209 4.35 7.08 9.43
C ALA A 209 3.75 7.40 8.05
N GLY A 210 2.89 8.43 7.98
CA GLY A 210 2.25 8.95 6.77
C GLY A 210 0.75 8.70 6.69
N CYS A 211 0.15 8.17 7.76
CA CYS A 211 -1.31 8.01 7.89
C CYS A 211 -1.92 8.94 8.94
N SER A 212 -1.15 9.90 9.46
CA SER A 212 -1.57 10.81 10.54
C SER A 212 -2.11 10.08 11.78
N ALA A 213 -1.63 8.84 12.02
CA ALA A 213 -2.02 7.97 13.14
C ALA A 213 -3.55 7.77 13.30
N ILE A 214 -4.30 7.77 12.20
CA ILE A 214 -5.77 7.76 12.18
C ILE A 214 -6.37 6.68 13.09
N CYS A 215 -5.80 5.47 13.13
CA CYS A 215 -6.32 4.38 13.96
C CYS A 215 -6.33 4.77 15.44
N VAL A 216 -5.24 5.36 15.95
CA VAL A 216 -5.12 5.77 17.36
C VAL A 216 -6.04 6.95 17.64
N THR A 217 -6.17 7.89 16.72
CA THR A 217 -7.07 9.03 16.83
C THR A 217 -8.52 8.59 17.02
N TYR A 218 -8.93 7.49 16.38
CA TYR A 218 -10.28 6.93 16.53
C TYR A 218 -10.37 5.78 17.55
N GLY A 219 -9.45 5.71 18.51
CA GLY A 219 -9.53 4.79 19.66
C GLY A 219 -9.01 3.37 19.39
N CYS A 220 -8.40 3.12 18.22
CA CYS A 220 -7.75 1.85 17.93
C CYS A 220 -6.24 1.90 18.21
N ILE A 221 -5.57 0.78 18.01
CA ILE A 221 -4.10 0.69 18.06
C ILE A 221 -3.51 0.81 16.64
N CYS A 222 -2.22 1.09 16.51
CA CYS A 222 -1.53 0.88 15.25
C CYS A 222 -1.31 -0.62 14.99
N TRP A 223 -1.71 -1.08 13.82
CA TRP A 223 -1.61 -2.48 13.39
C TRP A 223 -0.43 -2.78 12.48
N GLY A 224 0.36 -1.77 12.12
CA GLY A 224 1.56 -1.95 11.30
C GLY A 224 1.32 -1.99 9.80
N CYS A 225 0.16 -1.55 9.30
CA CYS A 225 -0.24 -1.69 7.90
C CYS A 225 0.67 -0.95 6.90
N ARG A 226 1.53 -0.05 7.36
CA ARG A 226 2.48 0.66 6.51
C ARG A 226 3.87 0.00 6.45
N GLY A 227 4.02 -1.17 7.08
CA GLY A 227 5.31 -1.84 7.22
C GLY A 227 6.22 -1.15 8.24
N LEU A 228 7.42 -1.68 8.38
CA LEU A 228 8.41 -1.17 9.31
C LEU A 228 9.13 0.07 8.76
N VAL A 229 9.65 0.92 9.64
CA VAL A 229 10.68 1.90 9.26
C VAL A 229 11.95 1.19 8.79
N ASP A 230 12.88 1.89 8.13
CA ASP A 230 14.07 1.24 7.55
C ASP A 230 15.04 0.69 8.61
N ASP A 231 15.06 1.30 9.80
CA ASP A 231 15.89 0.85 10.95
C ASP A 231 15.04 0.72 12.21
N PRO A 232 14.22 -0.34 12.32
CA PRO A 232 13.31 -0.54 13.44
C PRO A 232 14.03 -1.23 14.61
N ASN A 233 13.91 -0.69 15.83
CA ASN A 233 14.34 -1.41 17.02
C ASN A 233 13.29 -2.46 17.44
N ILE A 234 13.29 -3.59 16.73
CA ILE A 234 12.33 -4.68 16.94
C ILE A 234 12.49 -5.30 18.34
N GLU A 235 13.71 -5.59 18.77
CA GLU A 235 13.99 -6.24 20.07
C GLU A 235 13.43 -5.42 21.24
N ALA A 236 13.76 -4.14 21.30
CA ALA A 236 13.27 -3.26 22.37
C ALA A 236 11.75 -3.13 22.32
N HIS A 237 11.15 -3.19 21.12
CA HIS A 237 9.71 -3.13 21.01
C HIS A 237 9.03 -4.45 21.42
N GLU A 238 9.60 -5.60 21.09
CA GLU A 238 9.14 -6.90 21.58
C GLU A 238 9.19 -6.99 23.12
N GLU A 239 10.26 -6.51 23.74
CA GLU A 239 10.37 -6.44 25.20
C GLU A 239 9.27 -5.54 25.79
N THR A 240 8.99 -4.41 25.13
CA THR A 240 7.92 -3.51 25.55
C THR A 240 6.56 -4.22 25.48
N LEU A 241 6.25 -4.91 24.39
CA LEU A 241 4.99 -5.64 24.24
C LEU A 241 4.84 -6.73 25.32
N LYS A 242 5.92 -7.48 25.62
CA LYS A 242 5.93 -8.49 26.71
C LYS A 242 5.66 -7.83 28.08
N ARG A 243 6.26 -6.67 28.35
CA ARG A 243 6.07 -5.90 29.59
C ARG A 243 4.62 -5.47 29.79
N TYR A 244 3.89 -5.24 28.69
CA TYR A 244 2.46 -4.97 28.70
C TYR A 244 1.57 -6.22 28.58
N GLY A 245 2.12 -7.40 28.88
CA GLY A 245 1.37 -8.62 29.09
C GLY A 245 1.12 -9.48 27.83
N LEU A 246 1.75 -9.17 26.69
CA LEU A 246 1.66 -10.07 25.54
C LEU A 246 2.54 -11.31 25.75
N THR A 247 1.97 -12.47 25.44
CA THR A 247 2.74 -13.73 25.33
C THR A 247 3.70 -13.65 24.12
N ALA A 248 4.71 -14.50 24.09
CA ALA A 248 5.62 -14.59 22.93
C ALA A 248 4.86 -14.81 21.61
N GLU A 249 3.85 -15.68 21.64
CA GLU A 249 2.97 -15.91 20.47
C GLU A 249 2.16 -14.66 20.10
N GLY A 250 1.62 -13.93 21.08
CA GLY A 250 0.92 -12.67 20.86
C GLY A 250 1.82 -11.59 20.24
N VAL A 251 3.08 -11.50 20.67
CA VAL A 251 4.08 -10.60 20.07
C VAL A 251 4.32 -10.99 18.61
N LEU A 252 4.60 -12.26 18.33
CA LEU A 252 4.81 -12.77 16.98
C LEU A 252 3.61 -12.49 16.07
N SER A 253 2.40 -12.73 16.59
CA SER A 253 1.15 -12.51 15.85
C SER A 253 0.95 -11.04 15.47
N LYS A 254 1.36 -10.09 16.32
CA LYS A 254 1.32 -8.66 16.03
C LYS A 254 2.21 -8.29 14.85
N PHE A 255 3.43 -8.83 14.80
CA PHE A 255 4.36 -8.56 13.71
C PHE A 255 3.99 -9.29 12.42
N ASP A 256 3.38 -10.47 12.49
CA ASP A 256 2.98 -11.22 11.30
C ASP A 256 1.84 -10.59 10.53
N LEU A 257 1.01 -9.75 11.17
CA LEU A 257 -0.19 -9.21 10.54
C LEU A 257 0.11 -8.48 9.22
N TYR A 258 1.17 -7.66 9.18
CA TYR A 258 1.61 -6.95 7.98
C TYR A 258 3.10 -7.16 7.64
N GLY A 259 3.83 -7.91 8.44
CA GLY A 259 5.24 -8.25 8.25
C GLY A 259 5.48 -9.75 7.98
N GLY A 260 4.43 -10.50 7.70
CA GLY A 260 4.50 -11.96 7.58
C GLY A 260 5.44 -12.46 6.49
N TRP A 261 5.62 -11.71 5.40
CA TRP A 261 6.58 -12.07 4.35
C TRP A 261 8.01 -12.12 4.88
N GLU A 262 8.51 -11.04 5.48
CA GLU A 262 9.88 -10.95 5.98
C GLU A 262 10.19 -12.03 7.02
N ARG A 263 9.20 -12.39 7.82
CA ARG A 263 9.35 -13.40 8.88
C ARG A 263 9.29 -14.84 8.40
N HIS A 264 8.66 -15.09 7.27
CA HIS A 264 8.40 -16.45 6.77
C HIS A 264 9.00 -16.75 5.40
N LYS A 265 9.70 -15.79 4.77
CA LYS A 265 10.26 -15.94 3.43
C LYS A 265 11.22 -17.11 3.27
N GLU A 266 11.95 -17.48 4.34
CA GLU A 266 12.88 -18.63 4.30
C GLU A 266 12.15 -19.99 4.29
N LYS A 267 10.86 -20.02 4.64
CA LYS A 267 10.02 -21.23 4.63
C LYS A 267 9.26 -21.40 3.31
N THR A 268 9.38 -20.42 2.42
CA THR A 268 8.64 -20.34 1.15
C THR A 268 9.54 -20.50 -0.05
#